data_b0f5777d7adf238807ebfa3cb965a72a
#
_entry.id   b0f5777d7adf238807ebfa3cb965a72a
#
_cell.length_a   1.000
_cell.length_b   1.000
_cell.length_c   1.000
_cell.angle_alpha   90.00
_cell.angle_beta   90.00
_cell.angle_gamma   90.00
#
_symmetry.space_group_name_H-M   'P 1'
#
loop_
_entity.id
_entity.type
_entity.pdbx_description
1 polymer ?
#
loop_
_entity_poly.entity_id
_entity_poly.type
_entity_poly.pdbx_seq_one_letter_code
_entity_poly.pdbx_strand_id
1 'polypeptide(L)'
;MATHIKSTAEALPFADRPVEKAPGHWVLARAGKTVLRPGGLALSTWALKHAVLPGADVVEFAPGLGVTASAIIEVGPASYTGVERDPDACARVNAIASGVGRCVNADAAQTGLPDESADVVVGEAMLSMQGEKAKRAIMGEAARILRPGGRYVIHELGMRPDSIGEEPATEIRKALARAINVNARPLTVADWRRALEDVGLVVEETRMAPMALLKPGRMIADEGVRGALRIMRNVARDKDLRERVTTMARTFKKYD
;
A
#
# COMPACT_ATOMS: atom_id res chain seq x y z
N MET A 1 7.86 36.06 -24.79
CA MET A 1 7.71 35.97 -23.32
C MET A 1 7.39 34.52 -22.99
N ALA A 2 8.37 33.75 -22.56
CA ALA A 2 8.18 32.35 -22.18
C ALA A 2 7.81 32.31 -20.70
N THR A 3 6.56 32.00 -20.41
CA THR A 3 6.07 31.83 -19.04
C THR A 3 6.65 30.52 -18.49
N HIS A 4 7.62 30.62 -17.61
CA HIS A 4 8.12 29.51 -16.79
C HIS A 4 6.98 29.05 -15.88
N ILE A 5 6.29 27.97 -16.26
CA ILE A 5 5.46 27.19 -15.34
C ILE A 5 6.44 26.52 -14.39
N LYS A 6 6.61 27.10 -13.20
CA LYS A 6 7.23 26.41 -12.07
C LYS A 6 6.36 25.19 -11.79
N SER A 7 6.90 23.99 -12.09
CA SER A 7 6.39 22.74 -11.57
C SER A 7 6.33 22.87 -10.04
N THR A 8 5.14 23.08 -9.51
CA THR A 8 4.88 22.89 -8.08
C THR A 8 5.14 21.40 -7.83
N ALA A 9 6.27 21.10 -7.21
CA ALA A 9 6.49 19.77 -6.66
C ALA A 9 5.33 19.55 -5.69
N GLU A 10 4.38 18.68 -6.08
CA GLU A 10 3.21 18.36 -5.26
C GLU A 10 3.69 17.93 -3.88
N ALA A 11 3.24 18.64 -2.84
CA ALA A 11 3.62 18.37 -1.47
C ALA A 11 3.22 16.93 -1.10
N LEU A 12 4.16 16.17 -0.54
CA LEU A 12 3.85 14.84 -0.03
C LEU A 12 2.93 14.98 1.18
N PRO A 13 1.98 14.06 1.39
CA PRO A 13 1.19 14.03 2.60
C PRO A 13 2.08 14.07 3.85
N PHE A 14 1.67 14.84 4.86
CA PHE A 14 2.47 15.06 6.08
C PHE A 14 3.84 15.74 5.87
N ALA A 15 4.05 16.48 4.78
CA ALA A 15 5.31 17.17 4.50
C ALA A 15 5.75 18.10 5.65
N ASP A 16 4.81 18.74 6.34
CA ASP A 16 5.05 19.68 7.43
C ASP A 16 5.35 19.02 8.79
N ARG A 17 5.20 17.69 8.91
CA ARG A 17 5.48 17.01 10.18
C ARG A 17 6.96 16.70 10.33
N PRO A 18 7.54 16.81 11.55
CA PRO A 18 8.89 16.34 11.83
C PRO A 18 9.07 14.89 11.42
N VAL A 19 10.24 14.55 10.86
CA VAL A 19 10.55 13.20 10.35
C VAL A 19 10.38 12.12 11.44
N GLU A 20 10.71 12.46 12.70
CA GLU A 20 10.61 11.56 13.85
C GLU A 20 9.15 11.14 14.15
N LYS A 21 8.20 12.02 13.84
CA LYS A 21 6.76 11.80 14.09
C LYS A 21 6.01 11.29 12.87
N ALA A 22 6.64 11.32 11.70
CA ALA A 22 6.01 10.89 10.46
C ALA A 22 5.87 9.34 10.41
N PRO A 23 4.77 8.82 9.84
CA PRO A 23 4.65 7.39 9.52
C PRO A 23 5.77 6.92 8.60
N GLY A 24 6.23 5.68 8.78
CA GLY A 24 7.42 5.15 8.10
C GLY A 24 7.34 5.21 6.57
N HIS A 25 6.18 4.94 5.99
CA HIS A 25 5.99 5.04 4.53
C HIS A 25 6.17 6.48 4.03
N TRP A 26 5.72 7.50 4.77
CA TRP A 26 5.95 8.91 4.39
C TRP A 26 7.40 9.34 4.61
N VAL A 27 8.10 8.77 5.61
CA VAL A 27 9.56 8.94 5.77
C VAL A 27 10.29 8.40 4.53
N LEU A 28 9.91 7.24 4.04
CA LEU A 28 10.48 6.64 2.83
C LEU A 28 10.12 7.45 1.57
N ALA A 29 8.90 7.96 1.46
CA ALA A 29 8.50 8.85 0.37
C ALA A 29 9.35 10.13 0.36
N ARG A 30 9.61 10.76 1.51
CA ARG A 30 10.52 11.90 1.63
C ARG A 30 11.96 11.56 1.24
N ALA A 31 12.41 10.33 1.48
CA ALA A 31 13.69 9.86 0.97
C ALA A 31 13.71 9.76 -0.56
N GLY A 32 12.57 9.81 -1.22
CA GLY A 32 12.41 9.70 -2.67
C GLY A 32 12.01 8.31 -3.14
N LYS A 33 11.56 7.43 -2.21
CA LYS A 33 11.03 6.10 -2.56
C LYS A 33 9.58 6.22 -3.02
N THR A 34 9.24 5.56 -4.13
CA THR A 34 7.90 5.57 -4.71
C THR A 34 7.13 4.29 -4.41
N VAL A 35 7.81 3.16 -4.37
CA VAL A 35 7.23 1.86 -4.03
C VAL A 35 7.34 1.65 -2.52
N LEU A 36 6.25 1.88 -1.79
CA LEU A 36 6.24 1.93 -0.33
C LEU A 36 5.73 0.64 0.35
N ARG A 37 5.46 -0.39 -0.44
CA ARG A 37 4.94 -1.68 0.04
C ARG A 37 6.01 -2.77 0.12
N PRO A 38 5.99 -3.61 1.16
CA PRO A 38 6.83 -4.81 1.26
C PRO A 38 6.60 -5.75 0.06
N GLY A 39 7.59 -6.55 -0.32
CA GLY A 39 7.49 -7.40 -1.50
C GLY A 39 7.66 -6.68 -2.85
N GLY A 40 7.51 -5.34 -2.87
CA GLY A 40 7.79 -4.46 -4.00
C GLY A 40 6.89 -4.68 -5.22
N LEU A 41 7.28 -4.05 -6.34
CA LEU A 41 6.51 -4.09 -7.60
C LEU A 41 6.29 -5.52 -8.14
N ALA A 42 7.25 -6.42 -7.96
CA ALA A 42 7.15 -7.78 -8.50
C ALA A 42 5.95 -8.55 -7.90
N LEU A 43 5.68 -8.38 -6.59
CA LEU A 43 4.54 -9.02 -5.94
C LEU A 43 3.22 -8.36 -6.37
N SER A 44 3.18 -7.02 -6.43
CA SER A 44 2.00 -6.29 -6.94
C SER A 44 1.69 -6.67 -8.39
N THR A 45 2.70 -6.70 -9.26
CA THR A 45 2.51 -7.09 -10.67
C THR A 45 1.96 -8.52 -10.79
N TRP A 46 2.45 -9.44 -9.96
CA TRP A 46 1.91 -10.79 -9.91
C TRP A 46 0.44 -10.78 -9.48
N ALA A 47 0.10 -10.09 -8.40
CA ALA A 47 -1.26 -10.00 -7.88
C ALA A 47 -2.24 -9.37 -8.89
N LEU A 48 -1.86 -8.25 -9.52
CA LEU A 48 -2.67 -7.57 -10.53
C LEU A 48 -2.89 -8.41 -11.79
N LYS A 49 -1.92 -9.24 -12.20
CA LYS A 49 -2.11 -10.19 -13.33
C LYS A 49 -3.19 -11.24 -13.06
N HIS A 50 -3.35 -11.67 -11.80
CA HIS A 50 -4.37 -12.65 -11.41
C HIS A 50 -5.74 -12.01 -11.16
N ALA A 51 -5.80 -10.69 -11.07
CA ALA A 51 -7.04 -9.93 -10.85
C ALA A 51 -7.95 -9.81 -12.09
N VAL A 52 -7.42 -10.06 -13.31
CA VAL A 52 -8.17 -9.91 -14.58
C VAL A 52 -8.71 -8.50 -14.76
N LEU A 53 -7.81 -7.51 -14.77
CA LEU A 53 -8.13 -6.08 -14.81
C LEU A 53 -8.63 -5.53 -16.16
N PRO A 54 -8.16 -6.03 -17.34
CA PRO A 54 -8.60 -5.48 -18.63
C PRO A 54 -10.13 -5.56 -18.80
N GLY A 55 -10.76 -4.39 -19.05
CA GLY A 55 -12.20 -4.28 -19.24
C GLY A 55 -13.05 -4.43 -17.96
N ALA A 56 -12.42 -4.52 -16.78
CA ALA A 56 -13.11 -4.62 -15.49
C ALA A 56 -13.42 -3.24 -14.89
N ASP A 57 -14.48 -3.16 -14.07
CA ASP A 57 -14.71 -2.05 -13.16
C ASP A 57 -13.85 -2.26 -11.90
N VAL A 58 -12.82 -1.41 -11.74
CA VAL A 58 -11.81 -1.57 -10.68
C VAL A 58 -11.96 -0.51 -9.60
N VAL A 59 -11.98 -0.95 -8.34
CA VAL A 59 -11.91 -0.07 -7.16
C VAL A 59 -10.59 -0.32 -6.44
N GLU A 60 -9.83 0.74 -6.15
CA GLU A 60 -8.59 0.66 -5.37
C GLU A 60 -8.75 1.38 -4.02
N PHE A 61 -8.50 0.66 -2.93
CA PHE A 61 -8.52 1.21 -1.57
C PHE A 61 -7.15 1.75 -1.18
N ALA A 62 -7.12 2.97 -0.69
CA ALA A 62 -5.92 3.68 -0.25
C ALA A 62 -4.80 3.73 -1.31
N PRO A 63 -5.05 4.22 -2.52
CA PRO A 63 -4.07 4.30 -3.60
C PRO A 63 -2.82 5.15 -3.28
N GLY A 64 -2.86 6.02 -2.30
CA GLY A 64 -1.74 6.80 -1.79
C GLY A 64 -1.04 7.62 -2.88
N LEU A 65 0.21 7.25 -3.23
CA LEU A 65 0.98 7.95 -4.28
C LEU A 65 0.53 7.62 -5.71
N GLY A 66 -0.43 6.69 -5.90
CA GLY A 66 -1.01 6.35 -7.19
C GLY A 66 -0.13 5.46 -8.08
N VAL A 67 0.86 4.79 -7.52
CA VAL A 67 1.73 3.87 -8.28
C VAL A 67 0.95 2.68 -8.82
N THR A 68 0.11 2.08 -7.98
CA THR A 68 -0.77 0.96 -8.37
C THR A 68 -1.90 1.45 -9.25
N ALA A 69 -2.48 2.62 -8.96
CA ALA A 69 -3.46 3.29 -9.83
C ALA A 69 -2.95 3.42 -11.26
N SER A 70 -1.73 3.93 -11.45
CA SER A 70 -1.11 4.05 -12.78
C SER A 70 -0.98 2.69 -13.47
N ALA A 71 -0.55 1.65 -12.75
CA ALA A 71 -0.41 0.30 -13.30
C ALA A 71 -1.77 -0.33 -13.68
N ILE A 72 -2.82 -0.09 -12.87
CA ILE A 72 -4.18 -0.53 -13.17
C ILE A 72 -4.71 0.16 -14.43
N ILE A 73 -4.54 1.47 -14.54
CA ILE A 73 -5.03 2.27 -15.68
C ILE A 73 -4.32 1.87 -16.98
N GLU A 74 -3.01 1.58 -16.91
CA GLU A 74 -2.21 1.18 -18.07
C GLU A 74 -2.71 -0.12 -18.74
N VAL A 75 -3.32 -1.03 -17.98
CA VAL A 75 -3.84 -2.30 -18.51
C VAL A 75 -5.26 -2.19 -19.09
N GLY A 76 -5.88 -1.00 -19.07
CA GLY A 76 -7.16 -0.73 -19.72
C GLY A 76 -8.38 -1.31 -19.01
N PRO A 77 -8.67 -0.92 -17.76
CA PRO A 77 -9.93 -1.24 -17.10
C PRO A 77 -11.10 -0.54 -17.81
N ALA A 78 -12.33 -1.02 -17.64
CA ALA A 78 -13.53 -0.32 -18.10
C ALA A 78 -13.75 0.97 -17.31
N SER A 79 -13.51 0.92 -15.99
CA SER A 79 -13.51 2.09 -15.11
C SER A 79 -12.52 1.91 -13.95
N TYR A 80 -12.06 3.05 -13.39
CA TYR A 80 -11.24 3.08 -12.19
C TYR A 80 -11.87 4.01 -11.13
N THR A 81 -11.97 3.52 -9.89
CA THR A 81 -12.35 4.35 -8.75
C THR A 81 -11.35 4.14 -7.60
N GLY A 82 -10.55 5.17 -7.30
CA GLY A 82 -9.77 5.19 -6.06
C GLY A 82 -10.64 5.60 -4.87
N VAL A 83 -10.43 5.00 -3.71
CA VAL A 83 -11.03 5.41 -2.44
C VAL A 83 -9.90 5.77 -1.48
N GLU A 84 -9.74 7.06 -1.20
CA GLU A 84 -8.61 7.57 -0.43
C GLU A 84 -9.09 8.56 0.63
N ARG A 85 -8.62 8.37 1.86
CA ARG A 85 -9.02 9.20 3.00
C ARG A 85 -8.24 10.53 3.07
N ASP A 86 -7.00 10.52 2.60
CA ASP A 86 -6.17 11.73 2.54
C ASP A 86 -6.56 12.56 1.30
N PRO A 87 -6.99 13.83 1.47
CA PRO A 87 -7.49 14.63 0.35
C PRO A 87 -6.38 14.98 -0.66
N ASP A 88 -5.12 15.15 -0.23
CA ASP A 88 -4.01 15.49 -1.12
C ASP A 88 -3.62 14.26 -1.98
N ALA A 89 -3.59 13.07 -1.36
CA ALA A 89 -3.41 11.82 -2.07
C ALA A 89 -4.57 11.56 -3.05
N CYS A 90 -5.81 11.81 -2.62
CA CYS A 90 -6.99 11.69 -3.48
C CYS A 90 -6.93 12.63 -4.69
N ALA A 91 -6.53 13.89 -4.51
CA ALA A 91 -6.35 14.85 -5.60
C ALA A 91 -5.28 14.39 -6.60
N ARG A 92 -4.17 13.83 -6.12
CA ARG A 92 -3.11 13.24 -6.94
C ARG A 92 -3.64 12.08 -7.77
N VAL A 93 -4.37 11.16 -7.15
CA VAL A 93 -4.94 9.99 -7.84
C VAL A 93 -6.00 10.41 -8.86
N ASN A 94 -6.79 11.45 -8.58
CA ASN A 94 -7.71 12.04 -9.56
C ASN A 94 -6.98 12.54 -10.81
N ALA A 95 -5.83 13.17 -10.67
CA ALA A 95 -5.03 13.61 -11.81
C ALA A 95 -4.52 12.42 -12.64
N ILE A 96 -4.10 11.33 -11.97
CA ILE A 96 -3.66 10.08 -12.64
C ILE A 96 -4.83 9.40 -13.34
N ALA A 97 -6.01 9.33 -12.73
CA ALA A 97 -7.19 8.64 -13.23
C ALA A 97 -7.96 9.42 -14.30
N SER A 98 -7.54 10.65 -14.61
CA SER A 98 -8.23 11.53 -15.57
C SER A 98 -8.46 10.84 -16.92
N GLY A 99 -9.72 10.81 -17.36
CA GLY A 99 -10.15 10.16 -18.61
C GLY A 99 -10.56 8.69 -18.49
N VAL A 100 -10.26 8.01 -17.38
CA VAL A 100 -10.65 6.59 -17.15
C VAL A 100 -11.51 6.45 -15.89
N GLY A 101 -11.34 7.34 -14.93
CA GLY A 101 -12.03 7.23 -13.65
C GLY A 101 -11.79 8.41 -12.73
N ARG A 102 -11.93 8.17 -11.43
CA ARG A 102 -11.83 9.19 -10.39
C ARG A 102 -11.28 8.62 -9.09
N CYS A 103 -10.94 9.51 -8.15
CA CYS A 103 -10.76 9.18 -6.74
C CYS A 103 -11.85 9.82 -5.88
N VAL A 104 -12.41 9.06 -4.98
CA VAL A 104 -13.40 9.50 -3.98
C VAL A 104 -12.68 9.70 -2.66
N ASN A 105 -12.85 10.87 -2.05
CA ASN A 105 -12.30 11.12 -0.71
C ASN A 105 -13.23 10.51 0.34
N ALA A 106 -12.99 9.26 0.72
CA ALA A 106 -13.81 8.47 1.63
C ALA A 106 -12.98 7.48 2.45
N ASP A 107 -13.59 6.89 3.47
CA ASP A 107 -13.01 5.77 4.21
C ASP A 107 -13.29 4.44 3.48
N ALA A 108 -12.28 3.57 3.38
CA ALA A 108 -12.42 2.26 2.76
C ALA A 108 -13.39 1.31 3.50
N ALA A 109 -13.73 1.60 4.77
CA ALA A 109 -14.77 0.89 5.50
C ALA A 109 -16.19 1.40 5.19
N GLN A 110 -16.32 2.51 4.47
CA GLN A 110 -17.58 3.13 4.09
C GLN A 110 -17.38 3.98 2.84
N THR A 111 -17.27 3.31 1.69
CA THR A 111 -16.91 3.95 0.42
C THR A 111 -18.00 4.84 -0.17
N GLY A 112 -19.25 4.57 0.16
CA GLY A 112 -20.42 5.17 -0.47
C GLY A 112 -20.70 4.65 -1.89
N LEU A 113 -19.95 3.64 -2.36
CA LEU A 113 -20.21 3.00 -3.64
C LEU A 113 -21.40 2.05 -3.56
N PRO A 114 -22.14 1.83 -4.67
CA PRO A 114 -23.23 0.87 -4.70
C PRO A 114 -22.79 -0.57 -4.43
N ASP A 115 -23.71 -1.42 -3.98
CA ASP A 115 -23.52 -2.86 -3.92
C ASP A 115 -23.22 -3.40 -5.33
N GLU A 116 -22.41 -4.45 -5.43
CA GLU A 116 -22.14 -5.16 -6.68
C GLU A 116 -21.75 -4.23 -7.84
N SER A 117 -20.93 -3.19 -7.55
CA SER A 117 -20.52 -2.17 -8.53
C SER A 117 -19.11 -2.36 -9.08
N ALA A 118 -18.33 -3.31 -8.55
CA ALA A 118 -16.95 -3.57 -8.96
C ALA A 118 -16.75 -5.03 -9.35
N ASP A 119 -15.91 -5.25 -10.37
CA ASP A 119 -15.43 -6.59 -10.73
C ASP A 119 -14.16 -6.95 -9.94
N VAL A 120 -13.35 -5.92 -9.65
CA VAL A 120 -12.10 -6.09 -8.89
C VAL A 120 -11.96 -5.01 -7.84
N VAL A 121 -11.63 -5.41 -6.62
CA VAL A 121 -11.16 -4.50 -5.56
C VAL A 121 -9.69 -4.78 -5.30
N VAL A 122 -8.88 -3.73 -5.14
CA VAL A 122 -7.43 -3.83 -4.85
C VAL A 122 -7.12 -3.06 -3.58
N GLY A 123 -6.35 -3.65 -2.66
CA GLY A 123 -5.85 -2.97 -1.46
C GLY A 123 -4.42 -3.39 -1.15
N GLU A 124 -3.47 -2.46 -1.14
CA GLU A 124 -2.06 -2.76 -0.88
C GLU A 124 -1.52 -2.01 0.34
N ALA A 125 -0.92 -2.77 1.27
CA ALA A 125 -0.22 -2.26 2.47
C ALA A 125 -1.09 -1.33 3.35
N MET A 126 -2.40 -1.59 3.42
CA MET A 126 -3.33 -0.73 4.15
C MET A 126 -4.06 -1.46 5.30
N LEU A 127 -4.44 -2.72 5.12
CA LEU A 127 -5.14 -3.50 6.15
C LEU A 127 -4.24 -3.82 7.35
N SER A 128 -2.96 -4.12 7.14
CA SER A 128 -2.01 -4.36 8.23
C SER A 128 -1.86 -3.17 9.18
N MET A 129 -2.22 -1.97 8.76
CA MET A 129 -2.16 -0.74 9.57
C MET A 129 -3.44 -0.48 10.36
N GLN A 130 -4.44 -1.36 10.23
CA GLN A 130 -5.75 -1.22 10.88
C GLN A 130 -5.89 -2.14 12.09
N GLY A 131 -6.74 -1.74 13.05
CA GLY A 131 -7.21 -2.63 14.11
C GLY A 131 -8.20 -3.68 13.57
N GLU A 132 -8.44 -4.76 14.32
CA GLU A 132 -9.25 -5.90 13.86
C GLU A 132 -10.66 -5.49 13.40
N LYS A 133 -11.33 -4.62 14.16
CA LYS A 133 -12.67 -4.11 13.79
C LYS A 133 -12.64 -3.36 12.45
N ALA A 134 -11.64 -2.51 12.24
CA ALA A 134 -11.51 -1.74 11.00
C ALA A 134 -11.12 -2.64 9.81
N LYS A 135 -10.20 -3.62 10.00
CA LYS A 135 -9.90 -4.62 8.97
C LYS A 135 -11.16 -5.32 8.50
N ARG A 136 -11.95 -5.85 9.45
CA ARG A 136 -13.20 -6.55 9.14
C ARG A 136 -14.19 -5.66 8.41
N ALA A 137 -14.34 -4.39 8.82
CA ALA A 137 -15.22 -3.44 8.15
C ALA A 137 -14.77 -3.15 6.70
N ILE A 138 -13.46 -2.94 6.47
CA ILE A 138 -12.92 -2.70 5.14
C ILE A 138 -13.07 -3.94 4.24
N MET A 139 -12.78 -5.13 4.75
CA MET A 139 -12.95 -6.37 3.98
C MET A 139 -14.42 -6.64 3.69
N GLY A 140 -15.32 -6.35 4.63
CA GLY A 140 -16.76 -6.45 4.42
C GLY A 140 -17.28 -5.46 3.37
N GLU A 141 -16.76 -4.24 3.38
CA GLU A 141 -17.07 -3.23 2.35
C GLU A 141 -16.57 -3.67 0.96
N ALA A 142 -15.35 -4.24 0.88
CA ALA A 142 -14.86 -4.83 -0.36
C ALA A 142 -15.79 -5.94 -0.87
N ALA A 143 -16.22 -6.86 0.01
CA ALA A 143 -17.15 -7.92 -0.33
C ALA A 143 -18.52 -7.40 -0.79
N ARG A 144 -19.03 -6.31 -0.15
CA ARG A 144 -20.31 -5.70 -0.51
C ARG A 144 -20.33 -5.09 -1.91
N ILE A 145 -19.24 -4.37 -2.27
CA ILE A 145 -19.17 -3.68 -3.56
C ILE A 145 -18.75 -4.62 -4.71
N LEU A 146 -18.20 -5.80 -4.41
CA LEU A 146 -17.87 -6.79 -5.43
C LEU A 146 -19.14 -7.44 -5.99
N ARG A 147 -19.18 -7.58 -7.31
CA ARG A 147 -20.16 -8.43 -8.00
C ARG A 147 -19.93 -9.90 -7.68
N PRO A 148 -20.94 -10.77 -7.79
CA PRO A 148 -20.75 -12.22 -7.73
C PRO A 148 -19.66 -12.67 -8.72
N GLY A 149 -18.65 -13.41 -8.22
CA GLY A 149 -17.49 -13.81 -9.00
C GLY A 149 -16.38 -12.76 -9.13
N GLY A 150 -16.59 -11.56 -8.57
CA GLY A 150 -15.55 -10.52 -8.49
C GLY A 150 -14.39 -10.89 -7.57
N ARG A 151 -13.26 -10.20 -7.69
CA ARG A 151 -12.00 -10.51 -6.97
C ARG A 151 -11.54 -9.40 -6.05
N TYR A 152 -11.17 -9.76 -4.84
CA TYR A 152 -10.44 -8.88 -3.93
C TYR A 152 -8.96 -9.25 -3.91
N VAL A 153 -8.11 -8.34 -4.33
CA VAL A 153 -6.65 -8.48 -4.28
C VAL A 153 -6.12 -7.72 -3.07
N ILE A 154 -5.47 -8.43 -2.16
CA ILE A 154 -4.75 -7.79 -1.05
C ILE A 154 -3.26 -8.08 -1.12
N HIS A 155 -2.45 -7.07 -0.80
CA HIS A 155 -1.01 -7.19 -0.64
C HIS A 155 -0.61 -6.66 0.73
N GLU A 156 -0.41 -7.54 1.70
CA GLU A 156 -0.31 -7.17 3.10
C GLU A 156 0.91 -7.79 3.80
N LEU A 157 1.25 -7.28 4.98
CA LEU A 157 2.27 -7.90 5.83
C LEU A 157 1.76 -9.24 6.35
N GLY A 158 2.56 -10.30 6.10
CA GLY A 158 2.32 -11.64 6.62
C GLY A 158 3.37 -12.05 7.64
N MET A 159 2.99 -12.83 8.65
CA MET A 159 3.89 -13.49 9.60
C MET A 159 4.00 -14.98 9.30
N ARG A 160 5.16 -15.56 9.61
CA ARG A 160 5.44 -17.00 9.51
C ARG A 160 6.19 -17.49 10.75
N PRO A 161 6.05 -18.78 11.10
CA PRO A 161 5.07 -19.77 10.58
C PRO A 161 3.64 -19.44 11.06
N ASP A 162 2.63 -20.13 10.52
CA ASP A 162 1.24 -20.01 10.99
C ASP A 162 1.09 -20.45 12.46
N SER A 163 2.00 -21.29 12.94
CA SER A 163 2.09 -21.74 14.34
C SER A 163 2.83 -20.76 15.27
N ILE A 164 3.13 -19.55 14.81
CA ILE A 164 3.82 -18.55 15.67
C ILE A 164 3.01 -18.29 16.93
N GLY A 165 3.67 -18.41 18.09
CA GLY A 165 3.03 -18.12 19.39
C GLY A 165 2.69 -16.63 19.54
N GLU A 166 1.74 -16.33 20.42
CA GLU A 166 1.28 -14.95 20.64
C GLU A 166 2.39 -14.03 21.19
N GLU A 167 3.29 -14.54 22.03
CA GLU A 167 4.40 -13.75 22.60
C GLU A 167 5.37 -13.26 21.50
N PRO A 168 5.96 -14.10 20.63
CA PRO A 168 6.81 -13.64 19.54
C PRO A 168 6.03 -12.82 18.50
N ALA A 169 4.78 -13.13 18.21
CA ALA A 169 3.94 -12.31 17.33
C ALA A 169 3.76 -10.88 17.88
N THR A 170 3.52 -10.76 19.17
CA THR A 170 3.41 -9.48 19.87
C THR A 170 4.72 -8.71 19.86
N GLU A 171 5.88 -9.37 20.04
CA GLU A 171 7.20 -8.75 19.92
C GLU A 171 7.40 -8.15 18.51
N ILE A 172 7.10 -8.91 17.47
CA ILE A 172 7.17 -8.44 16.06
C ILE A 172 6.29 -7.21 15.85
N ARG A 173 5.02 -7.27 16.25
CA ARG A 173 4.07 -6.14 16.12
C ARG A 173 4.59 -4.89 16.82
N LYS A 174 5.08 -5.02 18.07
CA LYS A 174 5.66 -3.90 18.84
C LYS A 174 6.92 -3.34 18.18
N ALA A 175 7.80 -4.19 17.66
CA ALA A 175 9.02 -3.77 16.97
C ALA A 175 8.71 -3.00 15.68
N LEU A 176 7.80 -3.52 14.87
CA LEU A 176 7.34 -2.85 13.65
C LEU A 176 6.69 -1.51 13.97
N ALA A 177 5.74 -1.48 14.93
CA ALA A 177 5.05 -0.26 15.32
C ALA A 177 6.02 0.85 15.74
N ARG A 178 7.06 0.52 16.52
CA ARG A 178 8.10 1.48 16.91
C ARG A 178 8.95 1.94 15.73
N ALA A 179 9.30 1.02 14.81
CA ALA A 179 10.14 1.35 13.68
C ALA A 179 9.43 2.27 12.67
N ILE A 180 8.15 2.04 12.40
CA ILE A 180 7.41 2.76 11.35
C ILE A 180 6.44 3.82 11.88
N ASN A 181 6.34 4.02 13.20
CA ASN A 181 5.37 4.92 13.85
C ASN A 181 3.91 4.69 13.39
N VAL A 182 3.56 3.46 13.10
CA VAL A 182 2.20 3.03 12.78
C VAL A 182 1.95 1.72 13.51
N ASN A 183 0.77 1.55 14.05
CA ASN A 183 0.40 0.34 14.78
C ASN A 183 0.17 -0.83 13.80
N ALA A 184 1.28 -1.34 13.23
CA ALA A 184 1.23 -2.46 12.31
C ALA A 184 0.77 -3.74 13.01
N ARG A 185 -0.22 -4.39 12.42
CA ARG A 185 -0.84 -5.63 12.91
C ARG A 185 -0.87 -6.68 11.79
N PRO A 186 0.32 -7.20 11.41
CA PRO A 186 0.39 -8.31 10.46
C PRO A 186 -0.32 -9.54 11.03
N LEU A 187 -0.91 -10.32 10.16
CA LEU A 187 -1.53 -11.61 10.48
C LEU A 187 -0.70 -12.75 9.86
N THR A 188 -0.89 -13.97 10.33
CA THR A 188 -0.38 -15.15 9.63
C THR A 188 -1.14 -15.40 8.34
N VAL A 189 -0.66 -16.26 7.46
CA VAL A 189 -1.39 -16.62 6.22
C VAL A 189 -2.73 -17.25 6.57
N ALA A 190 -2.75 -18.15 7.57
CA ALA A 190 -3.98 -18.79 8.05
C ALA A 190 -4.99 -17.77 8.61
N ASP A 191 -4.51 -16.74 9.36
CA ASP A 191 -5.39 -15.72 9.92
C ASP A 191 -5.91 -14.76 8.85
N TRP A 192 -5.09 -14.38 7.85
CA TRP A 192 -5.55 -13.61 6.69
C TRP A 192 -6.65 -14.35 5.93
N ARG A 193 -6.45 -15.66 5.69
CA ARG A 193 -7.45 -16.50 5.03
C ARG A 193 -8.76 -16.51 5.82
N ARG A 194 -8.71 -16.79 7.10
CA ARG A 194 -9.89 -16.82 7.98
C ARG A 194 -10.61 -15.46 7.99
N ALA A 195 -9.87 -14.35 8.08
CA ALA A 195 -10.46 -13.01 8.11
C ALA A 195 -11.19 -12.66 6.80
N LEU A 196 -10.73 -13.16 5.64
CA LEU A 196 -11.41 -13.01 4.36
C LEU A 196 -12.63 -13.93 4.25
N GLU A 197 -12.50 -15.17 4.70
CA GLU A 197 -13.61 -16.15 4.73
C GLU A 197 -14.75 -15.67 5.66
N ASP A 198 -14.43 -15.04 6.78
CA ASP A 198 -15.42 -14.45 7.72
C ASP A 198 -16.30 -13.36 7.10
N VAL A 199 -15.90 -12.77 5.98
CA VAL A 199 -16.69 -11.79 5.21
C VAL A 199 -17.24 -12.36 3.89
N GLY A 200 -17.19 -13.69 3.71
CA GLY A 200 -17.79 -14.39 2.57
C GLY A 200 -16.89 -14.51 1.34
N LEU A 201 -15.61 -14.20 1.46
CA LEU A 201 -14.64 -14.32 0.37
C LEU A 201 -13.90 -15.66 0.45
N VAL A 202 -13.57 -16.26 -0.71
CA VAL A 202 -12.78 -17.48 -0.80
C VAL A 202 -11.37 -17.15 -1.29
N VAL A 203 -10.34 -17.59 -0.57
CA VAL A 203 -8.94 -17.33 -0.97
C VAL A 203 -8.53 -18.34 -2.05
N GLU A 204 -8.43 -17.89 -3.28
CA GLU A 204 -8.02 -18.69 -4.44
C GLU A 204 -6.50 -18.90 -4.47
N GLU A 205 -5.72 -17.82 -4.31
CA GLU A 205 -4.25 -17.87 -4.39
C GLU A 205 -3.57 -17.09 -3.28
N THR A 206 -2.39 -17.56 -2.89
CA THR A 206 -1.53 -16.89 -1.92
C THR A 206 -0.08 -16.97 -2.38
N ARG A 207 0.61 -15.84 -2.35
CA ARG A 207 2.05 -15.76 -2.62
C ARG A 207 2.75 -14.98 -1.53
N MET A 208 3.90 -15.49 -1.08
CA MET A 208 4.75 -14.85 -0.09
C MET A 208 6.01 -14.30 -0.76
N ALA A 209 6.47 -13.16 -0.28
CA ALA A 209 7.75 -12.57 -0.64
C ALA A 209 8.45 -12.00 0.61
N PRO A 210 9.78 -12.01 0.68
CA PRO A 210 10.49 -11.34 1.75
C PRO A 210 10.13 -9.85 1.81
N MET A 211 10.06 -9.29 3.00
CA MET A 211 9.77 -7.87 3.21
C MET A 211 10.74 -6.97 2.47
N ALA A 212 12.03 -7.20 2.58
CA ALA A 212 13.17 -6.67 1.81
C ALA A 212 13.12 -5.19 1.35
N LEU A 213 12.18 -4.38 1.87
CA LEU A 213 11.82 -3.03 1.40
C LEU A 213 13.01 -2.06 1.29
N LEU A 214 14.02 -2.23 2.15
CA LEU A 214 15.23 -1.40 2.22
C LEU A 214 16.50 -2.14 1.81
N LYS A 215 16.39 -3.38 1.30
CA LYS A 215 17.56 -4.08 0.74
C LYS A 215 17.99 -3.44 -0.57
N PRO A 216 19.30 -3.22 -0.82
CA PRO A 216 19.80 -2.51 -2.02
C PRO A 216 19.28 -3.10 -3.34
N GLY A 217 19.30 -4.43 -3.48
CA GLY A 217 18.80 -5.10 -4.68
C GLY A 217 17.30 -4.85 -4.93
N ARG A 218 16.48 -4.80 -3.86
CA ARG A 218 15.06 -4.47 -3.95
C ARG A 218 14.86 -2.99 -4.32
N MET A 219 15.62 -2.08 -3.73
CA MET A 219 15.55 -0.67 -4.09
C MET A 219 15.88 -0.43 -5.57
N ILE A 220 16.90 -1.11 -6.10
CA ILE A 220 17.23 -1.01 -7.53
C ILE A 220 16.10 -1.61 -8.40
N ALA A 221 15.54 -2.75 -8.01
CA ALA A 221 14.45 -3.38 -8.75
C ALA A 221 13.16 -2.54 -8.77
N ASP A 222 12.84 -1.85 -7.67
CA ASP A 222 11.62 -1.05 -7.53
C ASP A 222 11.77 0.38 -8.08
N GLU A 223 12.93 1.02 -7.92
CA GLU A 223 13.13 2.45 -8.19
C GLU A 223 14.11 2.71 -9.37
N GLY A 224 14.70 1.66 -9.90
CA GLY A 224 15.82 1.75 -10.84
C GLY A 224 17.10 2.27 -10.19
N VAL A 225 18.22 2.20 -10.92
CA VAL A 225 19.55 2.65 -10.41
C VAL A 225 19.53 4.14 -10.04
N ARG A 226 18.95 4.99 -10.89
CA ARG A 226 18.87 6.44 -10.64
C ARG A 226 18.01 6.78 -9.43
N GLY A 227 16.88 6.11 -9.24
CA GLY A 227 16.01 6.25 -8.08
C GLY A 227 16.73 5.81 -6.80
N ALA A 228 17.38 4.65 -6.81
CA ALA A 228 18.13 4.14 -5.66
C ALA A 228 19.25 5.11 -5.25
N LEU A 229 20.02 5.65 -6.21
CA LEU A 229 21.06 6.65 -5.95
C LEU A 229 20.49 7.95 -5.37
N ARG A 230 19.33 8.42 -5.88
CA ARG A 230 18.64 9.59 -5.34
C ARG A 230 18.25 9.38 -3.87
N ILE A 231 17.66 8.21 -3.55
CA ILE A 231 17.28 7.85 -2.19
C ILE A 231 18.51 7.84 -1.27
N MET A 232 19.58 7.17 -1.68
CA MET A 232 20.83 7.11 -0.90
C MET A 232 21.39 8.50 -0.63
N ARG A 233 21.43 9.37 -1.66
CA ARG A 233 21.88 10.76 -1.51
C ARG A 233 21.02 11.56 -0.53
N ASN A 234 19.70 11.44 -0.61
CA ASN A 234 18.78 12.15 0.27
C ASN A 234 18.96 11.70 1.73
N VAL A 235 19.03 10.38 1.96
CA VAL A 235 19.28 9.80 3.29
C VAL A 235 20.66 10.21 3.84
N ALA A 236 21.70 10.31 2.99
CA ALA A 236 23.03 10.74 3.44
C ALA A 236 23.08 12.22 3.87
N ARG A 237 22.27 13.07 3.23
CA ARG A 237 22.27 14.53 3.47
C ARG A 237 21.43 14.98 4.66
N ASP A 238 20.44 14.20 5.04
CA ASP A 238 19.51 14.50 6.12
C ASP A 238 19.75 13.52 7.28
N LYS A 239 20.16 14.06 8.44
CA LYS A 239 20.50 13.28 9.63
C LYS A 239 19.28 12.55 10.19
N ASP A 240 18.14 13.21 10.30
CA ASP A 240 16.93 12.67 10.92
C ASP A 240 16.34 11.58 10.02
N LEU A 241 16.34 11.82 8.70
CA LEU A 241 15.94 10.83 7.72
C LEU A 241 16.84 9.58 7.77
N ARG A 242 18.16 9.78 7.90
CA ARG A 242 19.12 8.68 8.01
C ARG A 242 18.90 7.84 9.28
N GLU A 243 18.69 8.46 10.41
CA GLU A 243 18.42 7.77 11.68
C GLU A 243 17.14 6.93 11.60
N ARG A 244 16.07 7.51 11.05
CA ARG A 244 14.79 6.82 10.85
C ARG A 244 14.92 5.64 9.87
N VAL A 245 15.50 5.86 8.69
CA VAL A 245 15.69 4.81 7.68
C VAL A 245 16.58 3.69 8.21
N THR A 246 17.65 4.02 8.94
CA THR A 246 18.54 3.02 9.55
C THR A 246 17.80 2.18 10.60
N THR A 247 16.98 2.79 11.45
CA THR A 247 16.18 2.09 12.46
C THR A 247 15.19 1.14 11.79
N MET A 248 14.47 1.59 10.77
CA MET A 248 13.57 0.74 9.97
C MET A 248 14.33 -0.42 9.31
N ALA A 249 15.49 -0.15 8.69
CA ALA A 249 16.28 -1.18 8.02
C ALA A 249 16.76 -2.28 8.98
N ARG A 250 17.19 -1.92 10.19
CA ARG A 250 17.57 -2.89 11.23
C ARG A 250 16.40 -3.76 11.67
N THR A 251 15.24 -3.14 11.91
CA THR A 251 14.04 -3.87 12.31
C THR A 251 13.57 -4.81 11.20
N PHE A 252 13.50 -4.34 9.97
CA PHE A 252 13.09 -5.16 8.83
C PHE A 252 14.06 -6.32 8.59
N LYS A 253 15.38 -6.11 8.74
CA LYS A 253 16.37 -7.17 8.62
C LYS A 253 16.22 -8.25 9.72
N LYS A 254 15.80 -7.87 10.93
CA LYS A 254 15.61 -8.81 12.05
C LYS A 254 14.43 -9.74 11.81
N TYR A 255 13.39 -9.26 11.14
CA TYR A 255 12.11 -9.95 10.98
C TYR A 255 11.74 -10.24 9.50
N ASP A 256 12.75 -10.30 8.62
CA ASP A 256 12.57 -10.57 7.18
C ASP A 256 12.38 -12.09 6.87
#